data_d4f20a09a30079199d2a9709f891256d
#
_entry.id   d4f20a09a30079199d2a9709f891256d
#
_cell.length_a   1.000
_cell.length_b   1.000
_cell.length_c   1.000
_cell.angle_alpha   90.00
_cell.angle_beta   90.00
_cell.angle_gamma   90.00
#
_symmetry.space_group_name_H-M   'P 1'
#
loop_
_entity.id
_entity.type
_entity.pdbx_description
1 polymer ?
#
loop_
_entity_poly.entity_id
_entity_poly.type
_entity_poly.pdbx_seq_one_letter_code
_entity_poly.pdbx_strand_id
1 'polypeptide(L)'
;MFGTFEQLHNRYFEPPEADILGRDWRDNEIHFGERYYEIEGDYVLKDDLKAYMKEVILKKYGTIVRTFNRYTEQGEPVVFTYDWRNNEIYFGEEHYILFGDCIVEDNLEDYAIEMLASELRVAEEQLC
;
A
#
# COMPACT_ATOMS: atom_id res chain seq x y z
N MET A 1 -41.31 -23.68 4.50
CA MET A 1 -40.47 -23.44 4.62
C MET A 1 -40.27 -23.47 4.76
N PHE A 2 -40.29 -23.38 4.44
CA PHE A 2 -39.44 -23.22 4.44
C PHE A 2 -39.08 -23.19 4.43
N GLY A 3 -39.66 -22.96 3.97
CA GLY A 3 -38.75 -22.66 3.80
C GLY A 3 -38.55 -22.87 3.44
N THR A 4 -38.56 -22.87 2.96
CA THR A 4 -37.91 -22.82 2.70
C THR A 4 -37.71 -22.73 2.19
N PHE A 5 -37.76 -22.51 1.56
CA PHE A 5 -37.02 -22.20 1.29
C PHE A 5 -36.99 -21.58 1.48
N GLU A 6 -37.51 -21.17 1.09
CA GLU A 6 -37.00 -20.43 1.42
C GLU A 6 -36.52 -20.25 2.07
N GLN A 7 -36.40 -20.38 2.08
CA GLN A 7 -35.59 -20.21 2.64
C GLN A 7 -34.89 -20.62 2.56
N LEU A 8 -34.85 -20.97 2.07
CA LEU A 8 -33.95 -21.22 1.84
C LEU A 8 -33.60 -20.97 1.17
N HIS A 9 -33.73 -20.60 0.52
CA HIS A 9 -33.12 -20.08 -0.03
C HIS A 9 -32.81 -19.40 0.23
N ASN A 10 -32.98 -19.06 0.39
CA ASN A 10 -32.59 -18.24 0.64
C ASN A 10 -31.90 -18.22 1.40
N ARG A 11 -31.64 -18.41 1.67
CA ARG A 11 -30.77 -18.34 2.22
C ARG A 11 -29.74 -18.94 1.75
N TYR A 12 -29.61 -19.27 1.08
CA TYR A 12 -28.69 -19.66 0.52
C TYR A 12 -28.49 -19.15 -0.56
N PHE A 13 -28.81 -18.49 -0.81
CA PHE A 13 -28.56 -17.90 -1.63
C PHE A 13 -27.70 -17.12 -1.75
N GLU A 14 -27.21 -16.80 -1.88
CA GLU A 14 -26.25 -16.23 -2.00
C GLU A 14 -25.47 -16.01 -1.08
N PRO A 15 -24.56 -16.66 -0.61
CA PRO A 15 -23.69 -16.26 0.42
C PRO A 15 -22.72 -15.20 -0.07
N PRO A 16 -22.57 -14.13 0.69
CA PRO A 16 -21.59 -13.09 0.34
C PRO A 16 -20.19 -13.62 0.22
N GLU A 17 -19.86 -14.67 0.91
CA GLU A 17 -18.51 -15.25 0.85
C GLU A 17 -18.11 -15.66 -0.54
N ALA A 18 -19.08 -15.91 -1.42
CA ALA A 18 -18.76 -16.30 -2.79
C ALA A 18 -18.05 -15.20 -3.55
N ASP A 19 -18.14 -13.95 -3.07
CA ASP A 19 -17.51 -12.80 -3.73
C ASP A 19 -16.19 -12.41 -3.12
N ILE A 20 -15.67 -13.20 -2.20
CA ILE A 20 -14.48 -12.84 -1.44
C ILE A 20 -13.32 -13.74 -1.85
N LEU A 21 -12.20 -13.12 -2.24
CA LEU A 21 -10.98 -13.87 -2.51
C LEU A 21 -10.27 -14.24 -1.22
N GLY A 22 -10.25 -13.31 -0.26
CA GLY A 22 -9.55 -13.49 0.99
C GLY A 22 -9.59 -12.22 1.79
N ARG A 23 -8.59 -12.03 2.63
CA ARG A 23 -8.53 -10.86 3.49
C ARG A 23 -7.20 -10.17 3.36
N ASP A 24 -7.21 -8.86 3.54
CA ASP A 24 -6.00 -8.06 3.40
C ASP A 24 -5.29 -7.92 4.76
N TRP A 25 -4.28 -7.06 4.80
CA TRP A 25 -3.44 -6.87 5.97
C TRP A 25 -4.18 -6.30 7.19
N ARG A 26 -5.35 -5.70 6.97
CA ARG A 26 -6.20 -5.19 8.04
C ARG A 26 -7.37 -6.11 8.33
N ASP A 27 -7.34 -7.31 7.75
CA ASP A 27 -8.43 -8.28 7.89
C ASP A 27 -9.73 -7.81 7.24
N ASN A 28 -9.61 -6.92 6.26
CA ASN A 28 -10.75 -6.53 5.43
C ASN A 28 -10.90 -7.50 4.28
N GLU A 29 -12.12 -7.63 3.79
CA GLU A 29 -12.40 -8.56 2.70
C GLU A 29 -11.89 -8.02 1.38
N ILE A 30 -11.30 -8.91 0.58
CA ILE A 30 -10.92 -8.59 -0.79
C ILE A 30 -11.93 -9.26 -1.70
N HIS A 31 -12.66 -8.46 -2.44
CA HIS A 31 -13.71 -8.94 -3.33
C HIS A 31 -13.16 -9.16 -4.74
N PHE A 32 -13.78 -10.07 -5.46
CA PHE A 32 -13.38 -10.30 -6.84
C PHE A 32 -13.54 -9.00 -7.63
N GLY A 33 -12.54 -8.73 -8.47
CA GLY A 33 -12.50 -7.50 -9.26
C GLY A 33 -11.66 -6.39 -8.63
N GLU A 34 -11.34 -6.51 -7.36
CA GLU A 34 -10.51 -5.50 -6.71
C GLU A 34 -9.03 -5.73 -7.02
N ARG A 35 -8.29 -4.64 -7.13
CA ARG A 35 -6.86 -4.70 -7.40
C ARG A 35 -6.09 -4.72 -6.09
N TYR A 36 -5.10 -5.58 -6.02
CA TYR A 36 -4.29 -5.70 -4.82
C TYR A 36 -2.87 -6.09 -5.18
N TYR A 37 -1.98 -5.84 -4.22
CA TYR A 37 -0.57 -6.24 -4.33
C TYR A 37 -0.24 -7.20 -3.20
N GLU A 38 0.77 -8.00 -3.42
CA GLU A 38 1.31 -8.84 -2.36
C GLU A 38 2.66 -8.27 -1.96
N ILE A 39 2.78 -7.88 -0.67
CA ILE A 39 3.99 -7.28 -0.14
C ILE A 39 4.28 -7.98 1.18
N GLU A 40 5.44 -8.62 1.27
CA GLU A 40 5.89 -9.29 2.50
C GLU A 40 4.86 -10.27 3.06
N GLY A 41 4.18 -10.97 2.17
CA GLY A 41 3.20 -11.95 2.59
C GLY A 41 1.82 -11.39 2.88
N ASP A 42 1.66 -10.08 2.86
CA ASP A 42 0.37 -9.44 3.07
C ASP A 42 -0.26 -9.05 1.75
N TYR A 43 -1.59 -9.16 1.71
CA TYR A 43 -2.35 -8.63 0.58
C TYR A 43 -2.72 -7.19 0.91
N VAL A 44 -2.44 -6.28 -0.02
CA VAL A 44 -2.68 -4.86 0.19
C VAL A 44 -3.47 -4.32 -0.99
N LEU A 45 -4.66 -3.81 -0.71
CA LEU A 45 -5.47 -3.20 -1.75
C LEU A 45 -4.75 -1.97 -2.30
N LYS A 46 -4.93 -1.72 -3.58
CA LYS A 46 -4.21 -0.64 -4.25
C LYS A 46 -4.40 0.69 -3.53
N ASP A 47 -5.61 0.97 -3.07
CA ASP A 47 -5.91 2.25 -2.43
C ASP A 47 -5.32 2.35 -1.02
N ASP A 48 -4.86 1.25 -0.45
CA ASP A 48 -4.31 1.23 0.90
C ASP A 48 -2.78 1.18 0.92
N LEU A 49 -2.13 1.27 -0.23
CA LEU A 49 -0.68 1.12 -0.29
C LEU A 49 0.06 2.12 0.59
N LYS A 50 -0.35 3.38 0.55
CA LYS A 50 0.33 4.39 1.34
C LYS A 50 0.15 4.12 2.83
N ALA A 51 -1.06 3.77 3.24
CA ALA A 51 -1.32 3.45 4.64
C ALA A 51 -0.51 2.23 5.08
N TYR A 52 -0.44 1.22 4.23
CA TYR A 52 0.34 0.03 4.54
C TYR A 52 1.82 0.37 4.72
N MET A 53 2.36 1.18 3.83
CA MET A 53 3.75 1.59 3.94
C MET A 53 4.01 2.30 5.25
N LYS A 54 3.12 3.20 5.66
CA LYS A 54 3.31 3.97 6.88
C LYS A 54 3.09 3.14 8.13
N GLU A 55 2.11 2.25 8.13
CA GLU A 55 1.73 1.53 9.35
C GLU A 55 2.50 0.24 9.55
N VAL A 56 2.98 -0.37 8.49
CA VAL A 56 3.64 -1.66 8.58
C VAL A 56 5.12 -1.56 8.20
N ILE A 57 5.39 -1.18 6.97
CA ILE A 57 6.75 -1.26 6.45
C ILE A 57 7.69 -0.26 7.12
N LEU A 58 7.26 0.99 7.22
CA LEU A 58 8.11 2.01 7.83
C LEU A 58 8.31 1.78 9.32
N LYS A 59 7.32 1.24 10.01
CA LYS A 59 7.49 0.92 11.42
C LYS A 59 8.48 -0.20 11.65
N LYS A 60 8.55 -1.13 10.71
CA LYS A 60 9.42 -2.28 10.84
C LYS A 60 10.84 -1.99 10.38
N TYR A 61 10.99 -1.28 9.28
CA TYR A 61 12.27 -1.16 8.59
C TYR A 61 12.72 0.27 8.36
N GLY A 62 11.85 1.24 8.54
CA GLY A 62 12.12 2.60 8.13
C GLY A 62 12.63 3.49 9.24
N THR A 63 13.23 4.59 8.85
CA THR A 63 13.68 5.63 9.75
C THR A 63 13.19 6.96 9.17
N ILE A 64 12.60 7.79 10.02
CA ILE A 64 12.17 9.12 9.57
C ILE A 64 13.33 10.09 9.74
N VAL A 65 13.51 10.94 8.73
CA VAL A 65 14.56 11.94 8.73
C VAL A 65 13.94 13.32 8.60
N ARG A 66 14.28 14.21 9.51
CA ARG A 66 13.82 15.59 9.52
C ARG A 66 15.03 16.50 9.54
N THR A 67 15.01 17.52 8.70
CA THR A 67 16.11 18.49 8.64
C THR A 67 15.52 19.88 8.70
N PHE A 68 16.38 20.85 9.02
CA PHE A 68 15.97 22.25 8.99
C PHE A 68 16.08 22.78 7.58
N ASN A 69 15.23 23.75 7.25
CA ASN A 69 15.31 24.44 5.97
C ASN A 69 16.67 25.07 5.81
N ARG A 70 17.18 25.07 4.58
CA ARG A 70 18.46 25.66 4.28
C ARG A 70 18.43 26.24 2.88
N TYR A 71 18.93 27.45 2.72
CA TYR A 71 18.85 28.17 1.45
C TYR A 71 20.21 28.72 1.09
N THR A 72 20.44 28.83 -0.21
CA THR A 72 21.64 29.51 -0.71
C THR A 72 21.49 31.02 -0.51
N GLU A 73 22.58 31.76 -0.81
CA GLU A 73 22.51 33.22 -0.72
C GLU A 73 21.48 33.81 -1.67
N GLN A 74 21.17 33.10 -2.75
CA GLN A 74 20.19 33.55 -3.71
C GLN A 74 18.77 33.13 -3.29
N GLY A 75 18.62 32.47 -2.15
CA GLY A 75 17.30 32.08 -1.66
C GLY A 75 16.80 30.78 -2.21
N GLU A 76 17.65 29.98 -2.83
CA GLU A 76 17.25 28.70 -3.39
C GLU A 76 17.42 27.58 -2.36
N PRO A 77 16.51 26.60 -2.34
CA PRO A 77 16.65 25.46 -1.43
C PRO A 77 17.94 24.70 -1.69
N VAL A 78 18.56 24.23 -0.61
CA VAL A 78 19.78 23.43 -0.70
C VAL A 78 19.42 21.97 -0.71
N VAL A 79 20.02 21.21 -1.63
CA VAL A 79 19.79 19.78 -1.74
C VAL A 79 20.44 19.08 -0.56
N PHE A 80 19.68 18.21 0.12
CA PHE A 80 20.20 17.39 1.20
C PHE A 80 20.67 16.04 0.67
N THR A 81 19.85 15.37 -0.14
CA THR A 81 20.17 14.06 -0.69
C THR A 81 19.28 13.80 -1.90
N TYR A 82 19.36 12.62 -2.43
CA TYR A 82 18.54 12.20 -3.57
C TYR A 82 17.72 10.99 -3.20
N ASP A 83 16.55 10.89 -3.80
CA ASP A 83 15.70 9.75 -3.52
C ASP A 83 16.09 8.56 -4.41
N TRP A 84 15.32 7.49 -4.29
CA TRP A 84 15.60 6.23 -4.99
C TRP A 84 15.49 6.36 -6.51
N ARG A 85 14.82 7.42 -6.99
CA ARG A 85 14.73 7.70 -8.42
C ARG A 85 15.71 8.80 -8.84
N ASN A 86 16.60 9.17 -7.92
CA ASN A 86 17.58 10.21 -8.14
C ASN A 86 16.98 11.60 -8.27
N ASN A 87 15.82 11.82 -7.66
CA ASN A 87 15.23 13.15 -7.53
C ASN A 87 15.78 13.83 -6.29
N GLU A 88 15.85 15.15 -6.33
CA GLU A 88 16.43 15.92 -5.23
C GLU A 88 15.50 15.97 -4.03
N ILE A 89 16.06 15.76 -2.84
CA ILE A 89 15.38 15.97 -1.57
C ILE A 89 16.10 17.12 -0.89
N TYR A 90 15.37 18.17 -0.55
CA TYR A 90 15.97 19.39 -0.01
C TYR A 90 15.97 19.38 1.50
N PHE A 91 16.87 20.17 2.10
CA PHE A 91 16.81 20.42 3.53
C PHE A 91 15.44 20.99 3.86
N GLY A 92 14.86 20.48 4.95
CA GLY A 92 13.53 20.88 5.38
C GLY A 92 12.44 19.95 4.92
N GLU A 93 12.72 19.11 3.93
CA GLU A 93 11.75 18.10 3.51
C GLU A 93 11.88 16.87 4.39
N GLU A 94 10.78 16.46 5.01
CA GLU A 94 10.75 15.23 5.77
C GLU A 94 10.74 14.06 4.80
N HIS A 95 11.57 13.07 5.10
CA HIS A 95 11.62 11.88 4.27
C HIS A 95 11.95 10.67 5.11
N TYR A 96 11.89 9.53 4.50
CA TYR A 96 12.15 8.26 5.18
C TYR A 96 13.33 7.56 4.52
N ILE A 97 14.07 6.80 5.32
CA ILE A 97 15.08 5.88 4.82
C ILE A 97 14.52 4.49 4.97
N LEU A 98 14.47 3.74 3.87
CA LEU A 98 13.91 2.41 3.85
C LEU A 98 14.78 1.55 2.93
N PHE A 99 15.36 0.49 3.48
CA PHE A 99 16.23 -0.42 2.73
C PHE A 99 17.36 0.33 2.01
N GLY A 100 17.88 1.36 2.65
CA GLY A 100 18.97 2.15 2.06
C GLY A 100 18.53 3.24 1.09
N ASP A 101 17.26 3.32 0.79
CA ASP A 101 16.73 4.33 -0.13
C ASP A 101 16.03 5.45 0.62
N CYS A 102 16.13 6.66 0.09
CA CYS A 102 15.43 7.82 0.66
C CYS A 102 14.13 8.03 -0.10
N ILE A 103 13.04 8.26 0.63
CA ILE A 103 11.71 8.35 0.03
C ILE A 103 10.92 9.44 0.74
N VAL A 104 10.40 10.41 -0.03
CA VAL A 104 9.46 11.38 0.55
C VAL A 104 8.08 10.75 0.64
N GLU A 105 7.25 11.27 1.53
CA GLU A 105 5.95 10.66 1.79
C GLU A 105 5.10 10.52 0.54
N ASP A 106 5.12 11.53 -0.34
CA ASP A 106 4.30 11.51 -1.53
C ASP A 106 4.66 10.39 -2.50
N ASN A 107 5.84 9.81 -2.35
CA ASN A 107 6.32 8.76 -3.25
C ASN A 107 6.29 7.38 -2.61
N LEU A 108 5.72 7.26 -1.42
CA LEU A 108 5.68 5.95 -0.74
C LEU A 108 4.92 4.91 -1.55
N GLU A 109 3.81 5.32 -2.16
CA GLU A 109 3.02 4.39 -2.95
C GLU A 109 3.81 3.90 -4.16
N ASP A 110 4.46 4.81 -4.86
CA ASP A 110 5.26 4.44 -6.02
C ASP A 110 6.40 3.50 -5.63
N TYR A 111 7.05 3.79 -4.51
CA TYR A 111 8.12 2.94 -4.03
C TYR A 111 7.61 1.53 -3.73
N ALA A 112 6.45 1.45 -3.09
CA ALA A 112 5.85 0.15 -2.79
C ALA A 112 5.62 -0.65 -4.05
N ILE A 113 5.08 -0.01 -5.07
CA ILE A 113 4.78 -0.69 -6.32
C ILE A 113 6.05 -1.12 -7.05
N GLU A 114 7.04 -0.23 -7.11
CA GLU A 114 8.22 -0.50 -7.94
C GLU A 114 9.25 -1.39 -7.27
N MET A 115 9.35 -1.31 -5.94
CA MET A 115 10.45 -1.97 -5.25
C MET A 115 10.02 -3.13 -4.37
N LEU A 116 8.80 -3.13 -3.86
CA LEU A 116 8.39 -4.12 -2.87
C LEU A 116 7.32 -5.07 -3.38
N ALA A 117 6.38 -4.60 -4.17
CA ALA A 117 5.31 -5.45 -4.66
C ALA A 117 5.83 -6.34 -5.78
N SER A 118 5.49 -7.62 -5.72
CA SER A 118 5.92 -8.51 -6.78
C SER A 118 5.17 -8.20 -8.08
N GLU A 119 3.87 -7.92 -7.98
CA GLU A 119 3.08 -7.58 -9.16
C GLU A 119 1.71 -7.13 -8.71
N LEU A 120 1.07 -6.35 -9.58
CA LEU A 120 -0.33 -5.99 -9.37
C LEU A 120 -1.20 -7.18 -9.73
N ARG A 121 -2.13 -7.49 -8.88
CA ARG A 121 -3.07 -8.57 -9.10
C ARG A 121 -4.48 -8.05 -9.06
N VAL A 122 -5.35 -8.71 -9.78
CA VAL A 122 -6.78 -8.44 -9.72
C VAL A 122 -7.42 -9.68 -9.13
N ALA A 123 -8.23 -9.48 -8.10
CA ALA A 123 -8.91 -10.60 -7.46
C ALA A 123 -9.88 -11.20 -8.46
N GLU A 124 -9.64 -12.44 -8.83
CA GLU A 124 -10.44 -13.14 -9.82
C GLU A 124 -11.02 -14.41 -9.25
N GLU A 125 -12.22 -14.71 -9.65
CA GLU A 125 -12.85 -15.95 -9.27
C GLU A 125 -12.10 -17.11 -9.90
N GLN A 126 -11.82 -18.13 -9.11
CA GLN A 126 -11.15 -19.31 -9.60
C GLN A 126 -12.14 -20.18 -10.35
N LEU A 127 -11.90 -20.31 -11.63
CA LEU A 127 -12.70 -21.17 -12.47
C LEU A 127 -11.89 -22.41 -12.78
N CYS A 128 -12.28 -23.49 -12.25
CA CYS A 128 -11.51 -24.71 -12.44
C CYS A 128 -12.15 -25.63 -13.40
#